data_2e6c0a883610f5525576d1559b707dbe
#
_entry.id   2e6c0a883610f5525576d1559b707dbe
#
_cell.length_a   1.000
_cell.length_b   1.000
_cell.length_c   1.000
_cell.angle_alpha   90.00
_cell.angle_beta   90.00
_cell.angle_gamma   90.00
#
_symmetry.space_group_name_H-M   'P 1'
#
loop_
_entity.id
_entity.type
_entity.pdbx_description
1 polymer ?
#
loop_
_entity_poly.entity_id
_entity_poly.type
_entity_poly.pdbx_seq_one_letter_code
_entity_poly.pdbx_strand_id
1 'polypeptide(L)'
;MHSKSAITTGVSPRTRKPSDKRTLERLRERIATRDRGWFFAQIADRVSERRQEKGMSQRELAFLVGTTQSAIARLERGGRPPRIDTLLNIADALECDLVVDLTPKK
;
A
#
# COMPACT_ATOMS: atom_id res chain seq x y z
N MET A 1 3.01 -8.81 -21.54
CA MET A 1 2.85 -8.44 -21.09
C MET A 1 2.58 -8.61 -19.96
N HIS A 2 2.61 -8.38 -19.28
CA HIS A 2 2.33 -8.45 -18.35
C HIS A 2 2.30 -7.71 -17.56
N SER A 3 1.95 -7.30 -17.27
CA SER A 3 2.02 -6.39 -16.56
C SER A 3 1.62 -6.69 -15.24
N LYS A 4 2.32 -6.56 -14.34
CA LYS A 4 1.95 -6.78 -13.07
C LYS A 4 1.68 -5.51 -12.43
N SER A 5 0.66 -5.39 -11.65
CA SER A 5 0.39 -4.18 -10.89
C SER A 5 1.13 -4.33 -9.60
N ALA A 6 1.54 -3.27 -9.06
CA ALA A 6 2.30 -3.30 -7.82
C ALA A 6 1.66 -2.45 -6.75
N ILE A 7 1.74 -2.90 -5.50
CA ILE A 7 1.30 -2.13 -4.37
C ILE A 7 2.56 -1.56 -3.77
N THR A 8 2.66 -0.25 -3.75
CA THR A 8 3.87 0.35 -3.27
C THR A 8 3.64 1.12 -2.00
N THR A 9 4.69 1.43 -1.30
CA THR A 9 4.59 2.13 -0.05
C THR A 9 4.57 3.63 -0.23
N GLY A 10 4.45 4.09 -1.41
CA GLY A 10 4.32 5.50 -1.60
C GLY A 10 5.51 6.21 -2.18
N VAL A 11 6.65 5.62 -2.07
CA VAL A 11 7.81 6.21 -2.64
C VAL A 11 8.41 5.27 -3.62
N SER A 12 8.63 5.71 -4.80
CA SER A 12 9.22 4.86 -5.79
C SER A 12 10.55 5.43 -6.17
N PRO A 13 11.60 4.85 -5.76
CA PRO A 13 12.91 5.37 -6.04
C PRO A 13 13.26 5.33 -7.48
N ARG A 14 12.60 4.53 -8.23
CA ARG A 14 12.86 4.46 -9.57
C ARG A 14 12.38 5.59 -10.33
N THR A 15 11.27 6.12 -10.01
CA THR A 15 10.70 7.16 -10.79
C THR A 15 11.06 8.50 -10.29
N ARG A 16 11.64 8.65 -9.13
CA ARG A 16 11.90 9.90 -8.65
C ARG A 16 13.22 10.05 -8.09
N LYS A 17 13.84 11.07 -8.45
CA LYS A 17 15.09 11.31 -7.97
C LYS A 17 14.96 11.96 -6.69
N PRO A 18 15.56 11.51 -5.68
CA PRO A 18 15.47 12.12 -4.37
C PRO A 18 16.25 13.40 -4.28
N SER A 19 16.63 13.91 -5.36
CA SER A 19 17.38 15.13 -5.31
C SER A 19 16.49 16.32 -5.01
N ASP A 20 15.21 16.16 -5.15
CA ASP A 20 14.31 17.25 -4.84
C ASP A 20 14.19 17.35 -3.33
N LYS A 21 14.93 18.24 -2.78
CA LYS A 21 14.92 18.50 -1.40
C LYS A 21 13.58 18.77 -0.81
N ARG A 22 12.83 19.58 -1.44
CA ARG A 22 11.53 19.93 -1.01
C ARG A 22 10.65 18.71 -0.86
N THR A 23 10.68 17.84 -1.81
CA THR A 23 9.87 16.65 -1.79
C THR A 23 10.31 15.75 -0.66
N LEU A 24 11.58 15.61 -0.49
CA LEU A 24 12.12 14.80 0.56
C LEU A 24 11.73 15.31 1.94
N GLU A 25 11.81 16.59 2.10
CA GLU A 25 11.47 17.20 3.36
C GLU A 25 10.01 17.01 3.68
N ARG A 26 9.17 17.18 2.70
CA ARG A 26 7.79 16.99 2.86
C ARG A 26 7.49 15.58 3.28
N LEU A 27 8.10 14.64 2.66
CA LEU A 27 7.91 13.25 2.97
C LEU A 27 8.36 12.97 4.38
N ARG A 28 9.52 13.46 4.71
CA ARG A 28 10.08 13.28 6.01
C ARG A 28 9.18 13.84 7.08
N GLU A 29 8.67 14.97 6.85
CA GLU A 29 7.79 15.61 7.74
C GLU A 29 6.54 14.82 7.97
N ARG A 30 5.95 14.33 6.91
CA ARG A 30 4.79 13.54 7.01
C ARG A 30 5.02 12.29 7.80
N ILE A 31 6.09 11.63 7.56
CA ILE A 31 6.42 10.41 8.26
C ILE A 31 6.72 10.69 9.71
N ALA A 32 7.40 11.74 9.98
CA ALA A 32 7.76 12.05 11.34
C ALA A 32 6.59 12.51 12.17
N THR A 33 5.75 13.32 11.63
CA THR A 33 4.66 13.84 12.39
C THR A 33 3.39 13.05 12.29
N ARG A 34 3.06 12.57 11.15
CA ARG A 34 1.89 11.89 11.01
C ARG A 34 2.12 10.58 10.85
N ASP A 35 3.16 10.43 10.40
CA ASP A 35 3.57 9.24 10.36
C ASP A 35 3.16 8.14 9.65
N ARG A 36 3.17 7.07 10.16
CA ARG A 36 2.89 5.87 9.53
C ARG A 36 1.59 5.85 8.90
N GLY A 37 0.68 6.58 9.43
CA GLY A 37 -0.65 6.62 8.88
C GLY A 37 -0.67 6.99 7.43
N TRP A 38 0.19 7.91 7.04
CA TRP A 38 0.23 8.37 5.68
C TRP A 38 0.64 7.27 4.72
N PHE A 39 1.63 6.51 5.08
CA PHE A 39 2.09 5.44 4.24
C PHE A 39 1.02 4.41 4.06
N PHE A 40 0.39 4.00 5.14
CA PHE A 40 -0.59 2.95 5.06
C PHE A 40 -1.86 3.40 4.38
N ALA A 41 -2.12 4.69 4.40
CA ALA A 41 -3.26 5.21 3.69
C ALA A 41 -3.06 5.02 2.19
N GLN A 42 -1.84 5.18 1.73
CA GLN A 42 -1.56 4.99 0.33
C GLN A 42 -1.72 3.54 -0.08
N ILE A 43 -1.26 2.64 0.76
CA ILE A 43 -1.42 1.23 0.47
C ILE A 43 -2.90 0.88 0.49
N ALA A 44 -3.64 1.45 1.44
CA ALA A 44 -5.06 1.18 1.53
C ALA A 44 -5.78 1.58 0.26
N ASP A 45 -5.42 2.73 -0.28
CA ASP A 45 -6.02 3.20 -1.50
C ASP A 45 -5.71 2.28 -2.67
N ARG A 46 -4.48 1.81 -2.73
CA ARG A 46 -4.10 0.92 -3.80
C ARG A 46 -4.81 -0.41 -3.71
N VAL A 47 -4.98 -0.90 -2.49
CA VAL A 47 -5.70 -2.16 -2.30
C VAL A 47 -7.13 -2.00 -2.81
N SER A 48 -7.76 -0.90 -2.44
CA SER A 48 -9.13 -0.66 -2.85
C SER A 48 -9.22 -0.54 -4.37
N GLU A 49 -8.31 0.19 -4.95
CA GLU A 49 -8.28 0.36 -6.38
C GLU A 49 -8.12 -0.95 -7.13
N ARG A 50 -7.14 -1.74 -6.73
CA ARG A 50 -6.88 -3.00 -7.41
C ARG A 50 -8.03 -3.96 -7.23
N ARG A 51 -8.62 -3.96 -6.05
CA ARG A 51 -9.75 -4.83 -5.80
C ARG A 51 -10.89 -4.48 -6.73
N GLN A 52 -11.17 -3.21 -6.86
CA GLN A 52 -12.26 -2.76 -7.70
C GLN A 52 -11.98 -3.01 -9.17
N GLU A 53 -10.76 -2.84 -9.58
CA GLU A 53 -10.37 -3.14 -10.94
C GLU A 53 -10.60 -4.60 -11.31
N LYS A 54 -10.48 -5.47 -10.31
CA LYS A 54 -10.71 -6.86 -10.56
C LYS A 54 -12.17 -7.25 -10.38
N GLY A 55 -13.00 -6.29 -10.09
CA GLY A 55 -14.42 -6.55 -9.91
C GLY A 55 -14.71 -7.36 -8.67
N MET A 56 -13.87 -7.23 -7.67
CA MET A 56 -13.97 -8.02 -6.48
C MET A 56 -14.59 -7.25 -5.33
N SER A 57 -15.45 -7.88 -4.56
CA SER A 57 -16.02 -7.21 -3.40
C SER A 57 -15.06 -7.36 -2.23
N GLN A 58 -15.29 -6.58 -1.19
CA GLN A 58 -14.48 -6.70 0.00
C GLN A 58 -14.62 -8.08 0.61
N ARG A 59 -15.82 -8.63 0.50
CA ARG A 59 -16.09 -9.93 1.00
C ARG A 59 -15.32 -11.00 0.26
N GLU A 60 -15.27 -10.87 -1.05
CA GLU A 60 -14.53 -11.80 -1.86
C GLU A 60 -13.03 -11.74 -1.56
N LEU A 61 -12.52 -10.54 -1.43
CA LEU A 61 -11.11 -10.40 -1.11
C LEU A 61 -10.84 -11.01 0.26
N ALA A 62 -11.72 -10.76 1.22
CA ALA A 62 -11.56 -11.29 2.56
C ALA A 62 -11.50 -12.82 2.52
N PHE A 63 -12.35 -13.41 1.72
CA PHE A 63 -12.39 -14.84 1.60
C PHE A 63 -11.07 -15.38 1.06
N LEU A 64 -10.55 -14.75 0.03
CA LEU A 64 -9.31 -15.18 -0.58
C LEU A 64 -8.10 -15.02 0.33
N VAL A 65 -8.15 -14.02 1.17
CA VAL A 65 -7.06 -13.75 2.07
C VAL A 65 -7.16 -14.53 3.37
N GLY A 66 -8.34 -15.05 3.64
CA GLY A 66 -8.56 -15.79 4.88
C GLY A 66 -8.84 -14.88 6.05
N THR A 67 -9.55 -13.81 5.83
CA THR A 67 -9.87 -12.89 6.90
C THR A 67 -11.33 -12.50 6.78
N THR A 68 -11.76 -11.46 7.47
CA THR A 68 -13.15 -11.05 7.47
C THR A 68 -13.33 -9.81 6.63
N GLN A 69 -14.56 -9.60 6.19
CA GLN A 69 -14.86 -8.43 5.42
C GLN A 69 -14.59 -7.18 6.25
N SER A 70 -14.89 -7.23 7.54
CA SER A 70 -14.65 -6.10 8.43
C SER A 70 -13.17 -5.73 8.45
N ALA A 71 -12.33 -6.74 8.44
CA ALA A 71 -10.89 -6.50 8.45
C ALA A 71 -10.44 -5.81 7.17
N ILE A 72 -10.98 -6.25 6.05
CA ILE A 72 -10.63 -5.64 4.77
C ILE A 72 -11.15 -4.20 4.72
N ALA A 73 -12.38 -4.01 5.17
CA ALA A 73 -12.95 -2.67 5.18
C ALA A 73 -12.12 -1.72 6.04
N ARG A 74 -11.68 -2.20 7.18
CA ARG A 74 -10.87 -1.41 8.06
C ARG A 74 -9.52 -1.09 7.44
N LEU A 75 -8.96 -2.06 6.77
CA LEU A 75 -7.69 -1.87 6.12
C LEU A 75 -7.79 -0.84 5.01
N GLU A 76 -8.87 -0.90 4.25
CA GLU A 76 -9.05 0.04 3.14
C GLU A 76 -9.31 1.46 3.62
N ARG A 77 -9.70 1.62 4.88
CA ARG A 77 -9.89 2.93 5.42
C ARG A 77 -8.56 3.53 5.85
N GLY A 78 -7.53 2.71 5.91
CA GLY A 78 -6.20 3.19 6.21
C GLY A 78 -5.97 3.61 7.64
N GLY A 79 -6.77 3.13 8.56
CA GLY A 79 -6.63 3.56 9.91
C GLY A 79 -5.52 2.90 10.66
N ARG A 80 -5.39 1.61 10.52
CA ARG A 80 -4.38 0.89 11.24
C ARG A 80 -3.46 0.17 10.31
N PRO A 81 -2.18 0.18 10.55
CA PRO A 81 -1.25 -0.50 9.66
C PRO A 81 -1.44 -2.01 9.73
N PRO A 82 -1.57 -2.66 8.60
CA PRO A 82 -1.70 -4.11 8.59
C PRO A 82 -0.34 -4.75 8.72
N ARG A 83 -0.34 -6.03 9.01
CA ARG A 83 0.91 -6.75 9.12
C ARG A 83 1.39 -7.04 7.71
N ILE A 84 2.69 -7.20 7.60
CA ILE A 84 3.29 -7.50 6.31
C ILE A 84 2.73 -8.78 5.73
N ASP A 85 2.53 -9.78 6.56
CA ASP A 85 1.95 -11.04 6.09
C ASP A 85 0.61 -10.81 5.43
N THR A 86 -0.20 -9.97 6.04
CA THR A 86 -1.51 -9.68 5.50
C THR A 86 -1.38 -8.98 4.16
N LEU A 87 -0.45 -8.03 4.07
CA LEU A 87 -0.26 -7.33 2.83
C LEU A 87 0.22 -8.25 1.72
N LEU A 88 1.08 -9.18 2.05
CA LEU A 88 1.56 -10.11 1.06
C LEU A 88 0.42 -11.00 0.55
N ASN A 89 -0.43 -11.44 1.45
CA ASN A 89 -1.55 -12.25 1.05
C ASN A 89 -2.53 -11.46 0.19
N ILE A 90 -2.72 -10.21 0.52
CA ILE A 90 -3.61 -9.37 -0.26
C ILE A 90 -3.03 -9.13 -1.64
N ALA A 91 -1.74 -8.85 -1.70
CA ALA A 91 -1.09 -8.60 -2.97
C ALA A 91 -1.22 -9.82 -3.86
N ASP A 92 -1.03 -10.97 -3.28
CA ASP A 92 -1.15 -12.21 -4.00
C ASP A 92 -2.57 -12.40 -4.55
N ALA A 93 -3.56 -12.18 -3.72
CA ALA A 93 -4.94 -12.31 -4.12
C ALA A 93 -5.31 -11.33 -5.23
N LEU A 94 -4.68 -10.19 -5.24
CA LEU A 94 -4.93 -9.18 -6.25
C LEU A 94 -3.98 -9.30 -7.44
N GLU A 95 -3.14 -10.31 -7.40
CA GLU A 95 -2.18 -10.53 -8.46
C GLU A 95 -1.26 -9.33 -8.65
N CYS A 96 -0.81 -8.79 -7.55
CA CYS A 96 0.10 -7.66 -7.54
C CYS A 96 1.36 -8.02 -6.80
N ASP A 97 2.39 -7.26 -7.04
CA ASP A 97 3.60 -7.43 -6.27
C ASP A 97 3.61 -6.36 -5.22
N LEU A 98 3.97 -6.72 -4.01
CA LEU A 98 4.08 -5.76 -2.96
C LEU A 98 5.49 -5.21 -3.00
N VAL A 99 5.59 -3.91 -3.20
CA VAL A 99 6.89 -3.29 -3.28
C VAL A 99 7.13 -2.42 -2.06
N VAL A 100 8.15 -2.78 -1.30
CA VAL A 100 8.52 -2.03 -0.13
C VAL A 100 9.98 -1.71 -0.29
N ASP A 101 10.30 -0.48 -0.15
CA ASP A 101 11.65 -0.06 -0.41
C ASP A 101 12.26 0.71 0.74
N LEU A 102 13.56 0.69 0.81
CA LEU A 102 14.27 1.42 1.83
C LEU A 102 15.08 2.49 1.15
N THR A 103 14.80 3.73 1.51
CA THR A 103 15.55 4.80 0.92
C THR A 103 16.52 5.30 1.95
N PRO A 104 17.73 5.52 1.56
CA PRO A 104 18.73 5.97 2.51
C PRO A 104 18.39 7.34 3.08
N LYS A 105 18.72 7.54 4.31
CA LYS A 105 18.48 8.80 4.92
C LYS A 105 19.54 9.73 4.48
N LYS A 106 19.21 10.97 4.37
CA LYS A 106 20.22 11.88 3.97
C LYS A 106 20.84 12.59 5.12
#